data_ccbd02ace1ba15906ba30bb0ad33e47a
#
_entry.id   ccbd02ace1ba15906ba30bb0ad33e47a
#
_cell.length_a   1.000
_cell.length_b   1.000
_cell.length_c   1.000
_cell.angle_alpha   90.00
_cell.angle_beta   90.00
_cell.angle_gamma   90.00
#
_symmetry.space_group_name_H-M   'P 1'
#
loop_
_entity.id
_entity.type
_entity.pdbx_description
1 polymer ?
#
loop_
_entity_poly.entity_id
_entity_poly.type
_entity_poly.pdbx_seq_one_letter_code
_entity_poly.pdbx_strand_id
1 'polypeptide(L)'
;MGRMAGRVVVVTGAARGQGAAAAALLAAEGACVIAADVLDDLGQELVGGLPAAAAPWYCHLDVASAADWDEAARLLRGRYGVVHGLVNNAGIAARDRLPHVRLDAWQRALDVNVTGALLGIQALAPLMTEGGSIVNVCSVAALGGHVAAAYTASKWALRGLTRTASLDLADRGIRANAIMPGLIDTPMMDSAAPAFRAAALAEIPAGRIGTPGDVAPLVAFLLSDESRYISGAEITVDGGMTAHVSHKRIADAITRSG
;
A
#
# COMPACT_ATOMS: atom_id res chain seq x y z
N MET A 1 0.53 5.65 25.73
CA MET A 1 -0.02 6.20 24.47
C MET A 1 0.50 5.36 23.33
N GLY A 2 -0.33 5.08 22.31
CA GLY A 2 0.12 4.35 21.13
C GLY A 2 1.15 5.17 20.33
N ARG A 3 1.99 4.49 19.53
CA ARG A 3 3.08 5.13 18.74
C ARG A 3 2.58 6.08 17.66
N MET A 4 1.28 6.06 17.35
CA MET A 4 0.63 6.92 16.35
C MET A 4 -0.25 8.01 16.99
N ALA A 5 -0.17 8.20 18.31
CA ALA A 5 -1.02 9.17 19.03
C ALA A 5 -0.89 10.59 18.47
N GLY A 6 -2.03 11.20 18.14
CA GLY A 6 -2.12 12.57 17.61
C GLY A 6 -1.72 12.73 16.14
N ARG A 7 -1.35 11.67 15.45
CA ARG A 7 -1.01 11.73 14.02
C ARG A 7 -2.27 11.65 13.15
N VAL A 8 -2.35 12.50 12.15
CA VAL A 8 -3.36 12.49 11.10
C VAL A 8 -2.81 11.73 9.91
N VAL A 9 -3.44 10.61 9.55
CA VAL A 9 -2.95 9.69 8.50
C VAL A 9 -4.04 9.42 7.48
N VAL A 10 -3.73 9.62 6.21
CA VAL A 10 -4.59 9.25 5.08
C VAL A 10 -4.20 7.88 4.56
N VAL A 11 -5.18 6.98 4.42
CA VAL A 11 -4.99 5.65 3.83
C VAL A 11 -5.91 5.52 2.62
N THR A 12 -5.34 5.36 1.43
CA THR A 12 -6.10 5.16 0.20
C THR A 12 -6.41 3.67 -0.05
N GLY A 13 -7.54 3.36 -0.69
CA GLY A 13 -8.01 1.99 -0.85
C GLY A 13 -8.30 1.35 0.51
N ALA A 14 -8.84 2.14 1.44
CA ALA A 14 -8.98 1.76 2.84
C ALA A 14 -10.20 0.89 3.13
N ALA A 15 -11.20 0.84 2.23
CA ALA A 15 -12.46 0.17 2.52
C ALA A 15 -12.34 -1.35 2.77
N ARG A 16 -11.27 -1.98 2.30
CA ARG A 16 -11.06 -3.43 2.44
C ARG A 16 -9.58 -3.85 2.35
N GLY A 17 -9.32 -5.13 2.65
CA GLY A 17 -8.00 -5.74 2.46
C GLY A 17 -6.88 -5.08 3.27
N GLN A 18 -5.73 -4.84 2.65
CA GLN A 18 -4.54 -4.29 3.32
C GLN A 18 -4.78 -2.87 3.84
N GLY A 19 -5.52 -2.04 3.07
CA GLY A 19 -5.87 -0.68 3.48
C GLY A 19 -6.72 -0.66 4.74
N ALA A 20 -7.75 -1.51 4.83
CA ALA A 20 -8.60 -1.62 6.00
C ALA A 20 -7.82 -2.09 7.24
N ALA A 21 -6.95 -3.10 7.08
CA ALA A 21 -6.13 -3.59 8.17
C ALA A 21 -5.12 -2.52 8.66
N ALA A 22 -4.51 -1.78 7.73
CA ALA A 22 -3.64 -0.66 8.09
C ALA A 22 -4.40 0.44 8.83
N ALA A 23 -5.58 0.84 8.32
CA ALA A 23 -6.43 1.84 8.95
C ALA A 23 -6.84 1.42 10.36
N ALA A 24 -7.25 0.17 10.56
CA ALA A 24 -7.64 -0.36 11.86
C ALA A 24 -6.47 -0.35 12.86
N LEU A 25 -5.30 -0.82 12.46
CA LEU A 25 -4.12 -0.81 13.33
C LEU A 25 -3.68 0.61 13.69
N LEU A 26 -3.61 1.52 12.72
CA LEU A 26 -3.24 2.92 12.94
C LEU A 26 -4.19 3.61 13.91
N ALA A 27 -5.51 3.38 13.77
CA ALA A 27 -6.52 3.92 14.68
C ALA A 27 -6.38 3.33 16.10
N ALA A 28 -6.13 2.01 16.21
CA ALA A 28 -5.89 1.35 17.50
C ALA A 28 -4.63 1.88 18.20
N GLU A 29 -3.63 2.32 17.43
CA GLU A 29 -2.40 2.97 17.94
C GLU A 29 -2.53 4.48 18.16
N GLY A 30 -3.72 5.05 17.98
CA GLY A 30 -4.08 6.42 18.33
C GLY A 30 -3.98 7.45 17.21
N ALA A 31 -3.84 7.02 15.95
CA ALA A 31 -3.91 7.92 14.80
C ALA A 31 -5.35 8.35 14.52
N CYS A 32 -5.55 9.61 14.13
CA CYS A 32 -6.73 10.05 13.42
C CYS A 32 -6.61 9.56 11.97
N VAL A 33 -7.38 8.53 11.60
CA VAL A 33 -7.31 7.90 10.29
C VAL A 33 -8.37 8.49 9.37
N ILE A 34 -7.93 8.95 8.20
CA ILE A 34 -8.78 9.27 7.08
C ILE A 34 -8.79 8.08 6.13
N ALA A 35 -9.88 7.32 6.15
CA ALA A 35 -10.09 6.18 5.27
C ALA A 35 -10.63 6.69 3.93
N ALA A 36 -9.80 6.65 2.88
CA ALA A 36 -10.15 7.15 1.56
C ALA A 36 -10.36 6.00 0.57
N ASP A 37 -11.51 5.95 -0.08
CA ASP A 37 -11.87 4.89 -1.05
C ASP A 37 -13.01 5.39 -1.97
N VAL A 38 -13.27 4.64 -3.04
CA VAL A 38 -14.45 4.81 -3.91
C VAL A 38 -15.64 3.95 -3.44
N LEU A 39 -15.42 3.04 -2.49
CA LEU A 39 -16.43 2.11 -1.95
C LEU A 39 -17.07 2.70 -0.69
N ASP A 40 -18.00 3.64 -0.87
CA ASP A 40 -18.55 4.48 0.20
C ASP A 40 -19.14 3.67 1.37
N ASP A 41 -19.99 2.68 1.08
CA ASP A 41 -20.66 1.89 2.12
C ASP A 41 -19.64 1.14 2.99
N LEU A 42 -18.67 0.46 2.35
CA LEU A 42 -17.62 -0.29 3.07
C LEU A 42 -16.66 0.64 3.83
N GLY A 43 -16.36 1.82 3.25
CA GLY A 43 -15.51 2.79 3.90
C GLY A 43 -16.17 3.41 5.14
N GLN A 44 -17.46 3.68 5.09
CA GLN A 44 -18.24 4.16 6.23
C GLN A 44 -18.41 3.07 7.30
N GLU A 45 -18.66 1.82 6.91
CA GLU A 45 -18.70 0.68 7.82
C GLU A 45 -17.36 0.51 8.56
N LEU A 46 -16.25 0.55 7.83
CA LEU A 46 -14.91 0.50 8.43
C LEU A 46 -14.77 1.57 9.51
N VAL A 47 -15.01 2.83 9.17
CA VAL A 47 -14.82 3.96 10.10
C VAL A 47 -15.74 3.85 11.31
N GLY A 48 -16.99 3.36 11.12
CA GLY A 48 -17.91 3.10 12.22
C GLY A 48 -17.43 2.03 13.20
N GLY A 49 -16.57 1.11 12.76
CA GLY A 49 -15.95 0.06 13.60
C GLY A 49 -14.63 0.48 14.26
N LEU A 50 -14.05 1.62 13.90
CA LEU A 50 -12.78 2.09 14.47
C LEU A 50 -12.99 2.77 15.84
N PRO A 51 -11.95 2.82 16.71
CA PRO A 51 -12.03 3.51 17.99
C PRO A 51 -12.45 4.98 17.84
N ALA A 52 -13.58 5.37 18.41
CA ALA A 52 -14.11 6.75 18.32
C ALA A 52 -13.13 7.81 18.85
N ALA A 53 -12.31 7.46 19.85
CA ALA A 53 -11.27 8.34 20.40
C ALA A 53 -10.20 8.74 19.37
N ALA A 54 -10.02 7.95 18.32
CA ALA A 54 -9.12 8.26 17.19
C ALA A 54 -9.76 9.24 16.18
N ALA A 55 -11.03 9.63 16.36
CA ALA A 55 -11.80 10.51 15.48
C ALA A 55 -11.64 10.15 13.97
N PRO A 56 -11.82 8.86 13.61
CA PRO A 56 -11.63 8.43 12.22
C PRO A 56 -12.68 9.07 11.31
N TRP A 57 -12.33 9.23 10.04
CA TRP A 57 -13.22 9.85 9.07
C TRP A 57 -13.12 9.13 7.71
N TYR A 58 -14.26 8.93 7.05
CA TYR A 58 -14.31 8.43 5.67
C TYR A 58 -14.29 9.60 4.68
N CYS A 59 -13.53 9.44 3.60
CA CYS A 59 -13.45 10.37 2.48
C CYS A 59 -13.65 9.62 1.16
N HIS A 60 -14.70 9.94 0.40
CA HIS A 60 -14.79 9.46 -0.98
C HIS A 60 -13.63 9.99 -1.80
N LEU A 61 -12.91 9.12 -2.48
CA LEU A 61 -11.73 9.49 -3.27
C LEU A 61 -11.46 8.48 -4.39
N ASP A 62 -11.66 8.86 -5.66
CA ASP A 62 -11.00 8.18 -6.77
C ASP A 62 -9.57 8.72 -6.86
N VAL A 63 -8.58 7.90 -6.52
CA VAL A 63 -7.16 8.31 -6.54
C VAL A 63 -6.68 8.75 -7.92
N ALA A 64 -7.35 8.34 -9.01
CA ALA A 64 -7.03 8.78 -10.37
C ALA A 64 -7.63 10.15 -10.73
N SER A 65 -8.45 10.75 -9.85
CA SER A 65 -9.09 12.05 -10.03
C SER A 65 -8.30 13.15 -9.32
N ALA A 66 -7.72 14.08 -10.08
CA ALA A 66 -7.06 15.25 -9.50
C ALA A 66 -8.05 16.13 -8.71
N ALA A 67 -9.30 16.26 -9.19
CA ALA A 67 -10.33 17.05 -8.52
C ALA A 67 -10.71 16.46 -7.14
N ASP A 68 -10.76 15.13 -7.00
CA ASP A 68 -11.04 14.48 -5.73
C ASP A 68 -9.89 14.72 -4.74
N TRP A 69 -8.63 14.70 -5.21
CA TRP A 69 -7.47 15.03 -4.39
C TRP A 69 -7.46 16.50 -3.94
N ASP A 70 -7.82 17.43 -4.83
CA ASP A 70 -7.93 18.86 -4.48
C ASP A 70 -8.98 19.09 -3.40
N GLU A 71 -10.14 18.43 -3.52
CA GLU A 71 -11.20 18.51 -2.51
C GLU A 71 -10.78 17.85 -1.19
N ALA A 72 -10.17 16.67 -1.23
CA ALA A 72 -9.65 15.99 -0.05
C ALA A 72 -8.62 16.87 0.69
N ALA A 73 -7.67 17.47 -0.03
CA ALA A 73 -6.67 18.35 0.54
C ALA A 73 -7.30 19.61 1.16
N ARG A 74 -8.32 20.19 0.51
CA ARG A 74 -9.08 21.34 1.03
C ARG A 74 -9.78 21.00 2.35
N LEU A 75 -10.45 19.86 2.42
CA LEU A 75 -11.15 19.38 3.61
C LEU A 75 -10.17 19.09 4.75
N LEU A 76 -9.06 18.40 4.46
CA LEU A 76 -8.03 18.10 5.45
C LEU A 76 -7.37 19.35 6.02
N ARG A 77 -7.07 20.33 5.15
CA ARG A 77 -6.54 21.63 5.59
C ARG A 77 -7.51 22.35 6.52
N GLY A 78 -8.79 22.38 6.18
CA GLY A 78 -9.82 23.05 6.99
C GLY A 78 -10.08 22.37 8.33
N ARG A 79 -9.99 21.04 8.38
CA ARG A 79 -10.34 20.27 9.58
C ARG A 79 -9.17 20.04 10.52
N TYR A 80 -7.97 19.80 9.99
CA TYR A 80 -6.78 19.39 10.76
C TYR A 80 -5.61 20.35 10.61
N GLY A 81 -5.52 21.10 9.51
CA GLY A 81 -4.39 21.96 9.20
C GLY A 81 -3.10 21.22 8.83
N VAL A 82 -2.97 19.95 9.19
CA VAL A 82 -1.76 19.15 9.02
C VAL A 82 -2.09 17.70 8.68
N VAL A 83 -1.20 17.07 7.91
CA VAL A 83 -1.19 15.62 7.63
C VAL A 83 0.18 15.08 8.04
N HIS A 84 0.23 13.98 8.77
CA HIS A 84 1.47 13.37 9.25
C HIS A 84 1.87 12.14 8.45
N GLY A 85 0.90 11.47 7.80
CA GLY A 85 1.16 10.26 7.04
C GLY A 85 0.24 10.09 5.83
N LEU A 86 0.79 9.51 4.76
CA LEU A 86 0.06 9.08 3.57
C LEU A 86 0.41 7.63 3.28
N VAL A 87 -0.61 6.77 3.19
CA VAL A 87 -0.48 5.40 2.71
C VAL A 87 -1.12 5.29 1.33
N ASN A 88 -0.31 5.28 0.29
CA ASN A 88 -0.73 5.01 -1.08
C ASN A 88 -0.91 3.49 -1.25
N ASN A 89 -2.08 2.99 -0.81
CA ASN A 89 -2.41 1.58 -0.87
C ASN A 89 -3.42 1.25 -1.99
N ALA A 90 -4.24 2.21 -2.43
CA ALA A 90 -5.19 2.00 -3.52
C ALA A 90 -4.48 1.39 -4.75
N GLY A 91 -5.09 0.38 -5.32
CA GLY A 91 -4.51 -0.30 -6.48
C GLY A 91 -5.44 -1.33 -7.09
N ILE A 92 -5.23 -1.59 -8.37
CA ILE A 92 -5.96 -2.62 -9.14
C ILE A 92 -4.97 -3.60 -9.78
N ALA A 93 -5.43 -4.84 -9.95
CA ALA A 93 -4.69 -5.88 -10.68
C ALA A 93 -5.24 -5.99 -12.11
N ALA A 94 -4.52 -5.47 -13.09
CA ALA A 94 -4.77 -5.77 -14.49
C ALA A 94 -4.00 -7.04 -14.86
N ARG A 95 -4.73 -8.12 -15.19
CA ARG A 95 -4.16 -9.48 -15.35
C ARG A 95 -3.87 -9.86 -16.81
N ASP A 96 -4.08 -8.96 -17.75
CA ASP A 96 -3.82 -9.19 -19.16
C ASP A 96 -2.35 -9.54 -19.39
N ARG A 97 -2.10 -10.52 -20.26
CA ARG A 97 -0.76 -11.04 -20.57
C ARG A 97 -0.34 -10.66 -21.97
N LEU A 98 0.97 -10.48 -22.18
CA LEU A 98 1.51 -10.33 -23.52
C LEU A 98 1.20 -11.58 -24.37
N PRO A 99 0.90 -11.40 -25.70
CA PRO A 99 0.84 -10.13 -26.42
C PRO A 99 -0.55 -9.45 -26.38
N HIS A 100 -1.51 -9.93 -25.59
CA HIS A 100 -2.93 -9.56 -25.62
C HIS A 100 -3.33 -8.55 -24.53
N VAL A 101 -2.42 -7.64 -24.16
CA VAL A 101 -2.71 -6.58 -23.18
C VAL A 101 -3.63 -5.53 -23.83
N ARG A 102 -4.78 -5.29 -23.21
CA ARG A 102 -5.68 -4.23 -23.64
C ARG A 102 -5.17 -2.87 -23.14
N LEU A 103 -5.13 -1.89 -24.04
CA LEU A 103 -4.57 -0.57 -23.73
C LEU A 103 -5.42 0.21 -22.70
N ASP A 104 -6.74 0.02 -22.67
CA ASP A 104 -7.60 0.61 -21.66
C ASP A 104 -7.31 0.07 -20.25
N ALA A 105 -7.13 -1.25 -20.12
CA ALA A 105 -6.75 -1.88 -18.87
C ALA A 105 -5.32 -1.50 -18.42
N TRP A 106 -4.40 -1.36 -19.37
CA TRP A 106 -3.06 -0.86 -19.14
C TRP A 106 -3.09 0.56 -18.57
N GLN A 107 -3.79 1.49 -19.25
CA GLN A 107 -3.88 2.88 -18.83
C GLN A 107 -4.54 2.99 -17.45
N ARG A 108 -5.67 2.30 -17.24
CA ARG A 108 -6.35 2.32 -15.94
C ARG A 108 -5.46 1.82 -14.80
N ALA A 109 -4.60 0.80 -15.04
CA ALA A 109 -3.64 0.33 -14.03
C ALA A 109 -2.59 1.39 -13.70
N LEU A 110 -2.09 2.14 -14.69
CA LEU A 110 -1.17 3.25 -14.46
C LEU A 110 -1.85 4.40 -13.72
N ASP A 111 -3.07 4.76 -14.13
CA ASP A 111 -3.83 5.87 -13.53
C ASP A 111 -4.06 5.63 -12.04
N VAL A 112 -4.52 4.43 -11.68
CA VAL A 112 -4.81 4.10 -10.27
C VAL A 112 -3.51 3.86 -9.48
N ASN A 113 -2.61 2.99 -9.98
CA ASN A 113 -1.49 2.49 -9.18
C ASN A 113 -0.31 3.46 -9.11
N VAL A 114 -0.19 4.39 -10.05
CA VAL A 114 0.97 5.30 -10.19
C VAL A 114 0.53 6.76 -10.11
N THR A 115 -0.32 7.20 -11.07
CA THR A 115 -0.79 8.59 -11.13
C THR A 115 -1.53 8.96 -9.86
N GLY A 116 -2.36 8.05 -9.33
CA GLY A 116 -3.05 8.26 -8.06
C GLY A 116 -2.11 8.50 -6.88
N ALA A 117 -1.00 7.73 -6.80
CA ALA A 117 0.01 7.96 -5.76
C ALA A 117 0.76 9.29 -5.96
N LEU A 118 1.07 9.68 -7.20
CA LEU A 118 1.66 10.97 -7.51
C LEU A 118 0.74 12.11 -7.09
N LEU A 119 -0.54 12.06 -7.48
CA LEU A 119 -1.53 13.06 -7.11
C LEU A 119 -1.69 13.18 -5.58
N GLY A 120 -1.70 12.04 -4.87
CA GLY A 120 -1.73 12.02 -3.41
C GLY A 120 -0.53 12.70 -2.78
N ILE A 121 0.68 12.46 -3.30
CA ILE A 121 1.90 13.14 -2.85
C ILE A 121 1.81 14.65 -3.12
N GLN A 122 1.41 15.05 -4.33
CA GLN A 122 1.28 16.46 -4.71
C GLN A 122 0.25 17.21 -3.85
N ALA A 123 -0.90 16.59 -3.58
CA ALA A 123 -1.98 17.19 -2.81
C ALA A 123 -1.64 17.30 -1.32
N LEU A 124 -1.02 16.29 -0.73
CA LEU A 124 -0.84 16.19 0.71
C LEU A 124 0.55 16.60 1.20
N ALA A 125 1.61 16.48 0.40
CA ALA A 125 2.93 16.94 0.83
C ALA A 125 2.92 18.42 1.30
N PRO A 126 2.19 19.37 0.66
CA PRO A 126 2.09 20.74 1.17
C PRO A 126 1.48 20.86 2.56
N LEU A 127 0.70 19.87 3.02
CA LEU A 127 0.10 19.80 4.35
C LEU A 127 0.96 19.02 5.34
N MET A 128 2.02 18.35 4.90
CA MET A 128 2.90 17.59 5.78
C MET A 128 3.92 18.50 6.44
N THR A 129 4.17 18.26 7.72
CA THR A 129 5.21 18.91 8.52
C THR A 129 6.47 18.03 8.58
N GLU A 130 7.53 18.55 9.21
CA GLU A 130 8.72 17.78 9.57
C GLU A 130 8.31 16.51 10.33
N GLY A 131 8.94 15.40 9.99
CA GLY A 131 8.58 14.07 10.51
C GLY A 131 7.42 13.40 9.77
N GLY A 132 6.90 13.99 8.69
CA GLY A 132 5.92 13.37 7.81
C GLY A 132 6.44 12.08 7.17
N SER A 133 5.54 11.13 6.86
CA SER A 133 5.94 9.86 6.25
C SER A 133 4.95 9.40 5.18
N ILE A 134 5.49 8.96 4.05
CA ILE A 134 4.74 8.39 2.93
C ILE A 134 5.10 6.90 2.81
N VAL A 135 4.09 6.04 2.75
CA VAL A 135 4.24 4.61 2.51
C VAL A 135 3.53 4.24 1.22
N ASN A 136 4.29 3.82 0.23
CA ASN A 136 3.75 3.34 -1.04
C ASN A 136 3.65 1.81 -1.02
N VAL A 137 2.44 1.28 -1.16
CA VAL A 137 2.19 -0.17 -1.24
C VAL A 137 2.48 -0.64 -2.67
N CYS A 138 3.72 -1.07 -2.89
CA CYS A 138 4.16 -1.67 -4.14
C CYS A 138 3.73 -3.15 -4.26
N SER A 139 4.64 -4.04 -4.61
CA SER A 139 4.45 -5.50 -4.70
C SER A 139 5.80 -6.17 -4.97
N VAL A 140 5.94 -7.43 -4.61
CA VAL A 140 7.05 -8.28 -5.12
C VAL A 140 7.08 -8.36 -6.66
N ALA A 141 5.98 -8.07 -7.35
CA ALA A 141 5.95 -7.91 -8.80
C ALA A 141 6.84 -6.75 -9.31
N ALA A 142 7.28 -5.83 -8.44
CA ALA A 142 8.26 -4.80 -8.75
C ALA A 142 9.72 -5.22 -8.49
N LEU A 143 9.96 -6.49 -8.16
CA LEU A 143 11.32 -7.04 -7.92
C LEU A 143 11.76 -7.99 -9.03
N GLY A 144 10.83 -8.47 -9.85
CA GLY A 144 11.13 -9.42 -10.93
C GLY A 144 10.04 -9.41 -12.01
N GLY A 145 10.17 -10.31 -12.95
CA GLY A 145 9.14 -10.52 -13.99
C GLY A 145 7.88 -11.15 -13.41
N HIS A 146 6.71 -10.61 -13.75
CA HIS A 146 5.42 -11.18 -13.41
C HIS A 146 4.51 -11.19 -14.64
N VAL A 147 3.59 -12.15 -14.74
CA VAL A 147 2.78 -12.38 -15.94
C VAL A 147 1.76 -11.29 -16.24
N ALA A 148 1.37 -10.49 -15.27
CA ALA A 148 0.42 -9.37 -15.42
C ALA A 148 1.19 -8.10 -15.84
N ALA A 149 1.26 -7.82 -17.13
CA ALA A 149 2.15 -6.81 -17.68
C ALA A 149 1.88 -5.40 -17.14
N ALA A 150 0.63 -4.93 -17.18
CA ALA A 150 0.26 -3.59 -16.71
C ALA A 150 0.47 -3.43 -15.20
N TYR A 151 0.09 -4.44 -14.41
CA TYR A 151 0.33 -4.44 -12.97
C TYR A 151 1.80 -4.35 -12.63
N THR A 152 2.62 -5.21 -13.26
CA THR A 152 4.08 -5.21 -13.07
C THR A 152 4.67 -3.84 -13.39
N ALA A 153 4.40 -3.31 -14.59
CA ALA A 153 4.90 -2.01 -15.01
C ALA A 153 4.50 -0.90 -14.02
N SER A 154 3.23 -0.90 -13.57
CA SER A 154 2.75 0.10 -12.61
C SER A 154 3.48 0.01 -11.26
N LYS A 155 3.74 -1.20 -10.74
CA LYS A 155 4.43 -1.36 -9.45
C LYS A 155 5.93 -1.05 -9.54
N TRP A 156 6.57 -1.28 -10.69
CA TRP A 156 7.93 -0.78 -10.96
C TRP A 156 7.97 0.75 -11.03
N ALA A 157 7.00 1.39 -11.67
CA ALA A 157 6.90 2.84 -11.72
C ALA A 157 6.69 3.45 -10.33
N LEU A 158 5.80 2.87 -9.50
CA LEU A 158 5.57 3.32 -8.13
C LEU A 158 6.83 3.19 -7.26
N ARG A 159 7.63 2.15 -7.48
CA ARG A 159 8.93 1.97 -6.84
C ARG A 159 9.89 3.12 -7.19
N GLY A 160 9.96 3.52 -8.48
CA GLY A 160 10.74 4.68 -8.92
C GLY A 160 10.25 5.98 -8.29
N LEU A 161 8.93 6.21 -8.29
CA LEU A 161 8.29 7.39 -7.66
C LEU A 161 8.63 7.48 -6.16
N THR A 162 8.68 6.35 -5.45
CA THR A 162 9.04 6.33 -4.03
C THR A 162 10.45 6.89 -3.80
N ARG A 163 11.42 6.49 -4.62
CA ARG A 163 12.81 6.97 -4.51
C ARG A 163 12.92 8.45 -4.82
N THR A 164 12.23 8.92 -5.86
CA THR A 164 12.16 10.36 -6.18
C THR A 164 11.55 11.13 -5.01
N ALA A 165 10.41 10.69 -4.47
CA ALA A 165 9.77 11.34 -3.33
C ALA A 165 10.68 11.38 -2.09
N SER A 166 11.47 10.32 -1.84
CA SER A 166 12.40 10.29 -0.70
C SER A 166 13.55 11.29 -0.84
N LEU A 167 13.93 11.67 -2.06
CA LEU A 167 14.92 12.68 -2.35
C LEU A 167 14.31 14.08 -2.29
N ASP A 168 13.24 14.32 -3.05
CA ASP A 168 12.68 15.65 -3.26
C ASP A 168 12.01 16.24 -2.02
N LEU A 169 11.56 15.38 -1.08
CA LEU A 169 10.89 15.82 0.16
C LEU A 169 11.82 15.81 1.38
N ALA A 170 13.08 15.43 1.22
CA ALA A 170 14.05 15.30 2.31
C ALA A 170 14.30 16.62 3.06
N ASP A 171 14.43 17.73 2.33
CA ASP A 171 14.64 19.06 2.92
C ASP A 171 13.47 19.53 3.82
N ARG A 172 12.32 18.88 3.68
CA ARG A 172 11.14 19.13 4.50
C ARG A 172 11.01 18.14 5.66
N GLY A 173 11.99 17.27 5.84
CA GLY A 173 11.95 16.21 6.85
C GLY A 173 10.89 15.14 6.59
N ILE A 174 10.39 15.00 5.34
CA ILE A 174 9.39 14.01 4.96
C ILE A 174 10.08 12.79 4.38
N ARG A 175 9.75 11.61 4.90
CA ARG A 175 10.28 10.33 4.44
C ARG A 175 9.31 9.66 3.45
N ALA A 176 9.83 8.89 2.50
CA ALA A 176 9.03 8.07 1.61
C ALA A 176 9.64 6.68 1.48
N ASN A 177 8.85 5.63 1.73
CA ASN A 177 9.29 4.25 1.67
C ASN A 177 8.29 3.39 0.90
N ALA A 178 8.77 2.31 0.31
CA ALA A 178 7.96 1.29 -0.36
C ALA A 178 7.88 0.03 0.48
N ILE A 179 6.70 -0.56 0.58
CA ILE A 179 6.55 -1.94 1.03
C ILE A 179 6.27 -2.82 -0.18
N MET A 180 6.80 -4.05 -0.16
CA MET A 180 6.68 -5.03 -1.24
C MET A 180 5.95 -6.28 -0.72
N PRO A 181 4.60 -6.24 -0.60
CA PRO A 181 3.84 -7.42 -0.21
C PRO A 181 3.98 -8.54 -1.24
N GLY A 182 4.09 -9.77 -0.76
CA GLY A 182 3.95 -10.97 -1.55
C GLY A 182 2.49 -11.32 -1.83
N LEU A 183 2.17 -12.61 -1.74
CA LEU A 183 0.80 -13.09 -1.85
C LEU A 183 0.07 -12.85 -0.53
N ILE A 184 -0.88 -11.91 -0.52
CA ILE A 184 -1.68 -11.54 0.64
C ILE A 184 -3.16 -11.87 0.37
N ASP A 185 -3.81 -12.53 1.31
CA ASP A 185 -5.21 -12.93 1.22
C ASP A 185 -6.14 -11.72 1.33
N THR A 186 -6.63 -11.26 0.21
CA THR A 186 -7.44 -10.04 0.06
C THR A 186 -8.46 -10.26 -1.07
N PRO A 187 -9.53 -9.46 -1.16
CA PRO A 187 -10.48 -9.54 -2.27
C PRO A 187 -9.84 -9.42 -3.66
N MET A 188 -8.67 -8.77 -3.78
CA MET A 188 -7.90 -8.76 -5.02
C MET A 188 -7.45 -10.16 -5.44
N MET A 189 -7.24 -11.08 -4.50
CA MET A 189 -6.85 -12.47 -4.75
C MET A 189 -8.01 -13.35 -5.17
N ASP A 190 -9.26 -12.99 -4.89
CA ASP A 190 -10.44 -13.79 -5.25
C ASP A 190 -10.59 -13.92 -6.77
N SER A 191 -10.09 -12.94 -7.53
CA SER A 191 -10.05 -12.97 -8.99
C SER A 191 -8.88 -13.79 -9.56
N ALA A 192 -8.00 -14.36 -8.73
CA ALA A 192 -6.88 -15.19 -9.19
C ALA A 192 -7.33 -16.64 -9.40
N ALA A 193 -6.85 -17.28 -10.47
CA ALA A 193 -7.13 -18.68 -10.73
C ALA A 193 -6.64 -19.57 -9.55
N PRO A 194 -7.39 -20.59 -9.14
CA PRO A 194 -6.98 -21.51 -8.06
C PRO A 194 -5.60 -22.13 -8.30
N ALA A 195 -5.27 -22.48 -9.53
CA ALA A 195 -3.95 -23.01 -9.89
C ALA A 195 -2.80 -22.01 -9.65
N PHE A 196 -3.06 -20.71 -9.85
CA PHE A 196 -2.07 -19.67 -9.54
C PHE A 196 -1.82 -19.63 -8.02
N ARG A 197 -2.89 -19.65 -7.21
CA ARG A 197 -2.79 -19.60 -5.74
C ARG A 197 -1.98 -20.79 -5.19
N ALA A 198 -2.25 -22.00 -5.70
CA ALA A 198 -1.53 -23.22 -5.30
C ALA A 198 -0.06 -23.18 -5.70
N ALA A 199 0.24 -22.77 -6.95
CA ALA A 199 1.61 -22.65 -7.44
C ALA A 199 2.42 -21.58 -6.66
N ALA A 200 1.80 -20.43 -6.38
CA ALA A 200 2.45 -19.37 -5.63
C ALA A 200 2.72 -19.78 -4.17
N LEU A 201 1.78 -20.49 -3.53
CA LEU A 201 1.98 -21.02 -2.17
C LEU A 201 3.19 -21.95 -2.08
N ALA A 202 3.42 -22.77 -3.12
CA ALA A 202 4.57 -23.67 -3.17
C ALA A 202 5.93 -22.94 -3.21
N GLU A 203 5.96 -21.67 -3.62
CA GLU A 203 7.17 -20.84 -3.65
C GLU A 203 7.42 -20.06 -2.34
N ILE A 204 6.47 -20.06 -1.40
CA ILE A 204 6.58 -19.30 -0.16
C ILE A 204 7.26 -20.16 0.94
N PRO A 205 8.50 -19.86 1.38
CA PRO A 205 9.17 -20.61 2.45
C PRO A 205 8.39 -20.66 3.76
N ALA A 206 7.67 -19.60 4.12
CA ALA A 206 6.83 -19.56 5.31
C ALA A 206 5.64 -20.54 5.28
N GLY A 207 5.38 -21.23 4.14
CA GLY A 207 4.37 -22.26 4.00
C GLY A 207 2.92 -21.78 4.05
N ARG A 208 2.68 -20.48 4.05
CA ARG A 208 1.34 -19.88 4.06
C ARG A 208 1.27 -18.60 3.23
N ILE A 209 0.09 -18.31 2.75
CA ILE A 209 -0.24 -16.99 2.20
C ILE A 209 -0.29 -15.99 3.36
N GLY A 210 0.21 -14.78 3.15
CA GLY A 210 0.12 -13.70 4.13
C GLY A 210 -1.30 -13.18 4.29
N THR A 211 -1.55 -12.51 5.39
CA THR A 211 -2.81 -11.80 5.68
C THR A 211 -2.58 -10.29 5.67
N PRO A 212 -3.61 -9.45 5.54
CA PRO A 212 -3.48 -8.01 5.74
C PRO A 212 -2.84 -7.63 7.07
N GLY A 213 -3.06 -8.43 8.13
CA GLY A 213 -2.45 -8.27 9.45
C GLY A 213 -0.94 -8.50 9.47
N ASP A 214 -0.37 -9.24 8.50
CA ASP A 214 1.08 -9.38 8.37
C ASP A 214 1.74 -8.11 7.77
N VAL A 215 0.98 -7.28 7.05
CA VAL A 215 1.47 -6.07 6.37
C VAL A 215 1.28 -4.82 7.23
N ALA A 216 0.14 -4.68 7.90
CA ALA A 216 -0.23 -3.49 8.65
C ALA A 216 0.82 -3.06 9.71
N PRO A 217 1.51 -3.94 10.45
CA PRO A 217 2.54 -3.54 11.41
C PRO A 217 3.72 -2.81 10.77
N LEU A 218 4.13 -3.21 9.55
CA LEU A 218 5.20 -2.51 8.83
C LEU A 218 4.76 -1.13 8.36
N VAL A 219 3.50 -0.97 7.92
CA VAL A 219 2.94 0.34 7.58
C VAL A 219 2.99 1.26 8.80
N ALA A 220 2.51 0.81 9.96
CA ALA A 220 2.51 1.59 11.19
C ALA A 220 3.96 1.94 11.64
N PHE A 221 4.90 1.00 11.56
CA PHE A 221 6.31 1.24 11.84
C PHE A 221 6.90 2.33 10.94
N LEU A 222 6.69 2.24 9.62
CA LEU A 222 7.22 3.23 8.66
C LEU A 222 6.60 4.61 8.80
N LEU A 223 5.37 4.71 9.31
CA LEU A 223 4.72 5.99 9.62
C LEU A 223 5.14 6.58 10.96
N SER A 224 5.71 5.80 11.85
CA SER A 224 6.11 6.21 13.20
C SER A 224 7.51 6.82 13.26
N ASP A 225 7.86 7.39 14.43
CA ASP A 225 9.21 7.91 14.70
C ASP A 225 10.26 6.80 14.89
N GLU A 226 9.83 5.54 15.07
CA GLU A 226 10.75 4.40 15.16
C GLU A 226 11.55 4.20 13.88
N SER A 227 11.02 4.69 12.74
CA SER A 227 11.67 4.63 11.41
C SER A 227 12.22 5.98 10.93
N ARG A 228 12.49 6.92 11.83
CA ARG A 228 12.88 8.31 11.46
C ARG A 228 14.12 8.43 10.58
N TYR A 229 14.99 7.42 10.55
CA TYR A 229 16.19 7.39 9.69
C TYR A 229 16.05 6.43 8.50
N ILE A 230 14.82 5.98 8.20
CA ILE A 230 14.53 5.09 7.07
C ILE A 230 13.74 5.89 6.02
N SER A 231 14.39 6.19 4.87
CA SER A 231 13.78 6.86 3.71
C SER A 231 14.35 6.25 2.42
N GLY A 232 13.52 6.10 1.39
CA GLY A 232 13.88 5.44 0.12
C GLY A 232 13.98 3.92 0.21
N ALA A 233 13.63 3.31 1.35
CA ALA A 233 13.73 1.88 1.54
C ALA A 233 12.64 1.11 0.79
N GLU A 234 12.97 -0.13 0.43
CA GLU A 234 12.08 -1.11 -0.19
C GLU A 234 12.07 -2.36 0.70
N ILE A 235 10.96 -2.62 1.40
CA ILE A 235 10.90 -3.68 2.40
C ILE A 235 9.87 -4.73 1.99
N THR A 236 10.32 -5.97 1.82
CA THR A 236 9.46 -7.12 1.47
C THR A 236 8.70 -7.65 2.67
N VAL A 237 7.43 -8.03 2.44
CA VAL A 237 6.58 -8.76 3.38
C VAL A 237 5.95 -9.91 2.60
N ASP A 238 6.68 -11.00 2.40
CA ASP A 238 6.36 -12.02 1.40
C ASP A 238 6.59 -13.48 1.88
N GLY A 239 6.87 -13.67 3.16
CA GLY A 239 7.14 -14.99 3.71
C GLY A 239 8.40 -15.66 3.14
N GLY A 240 9.35 -14.85 2.62
CA GLY A 240 10.60 -15.31 2.02
C GLY A 240 10.47 -15.68 0.53
N MET A 241 9.33 -15.40 -0.11
CA MET A 241 9.07 -15.79 -1.50
C MET A 241 10.14 -15.26 -2.48
N THR A 242 10.61 -14.03 -2.30
CA THR A 242 11.62 -13.42 -3.17
C THR A 242 13.06 -13.55 -2.68
N ALA A 243 13.26 -14.12 -1.50
CA ALA A 243 14.60 -14.28 -0.93
C ALA A 243 15.44 -15.40 -1.56
N HIS A 244 14.84 -16.21 -2.45
CA HIS A 244 15.49 -17.33 -3.10
C HIS A 244 15.18 -17.39 -4.61
N VAL A 245 16.12 -17.91 -5.40
CA VAL A 245 15.97 -18.16 -6.84
C VAL A 245 15.69 -19.65 -7.05
N SER A 246 14.43 -20.06 -6.91
CA SER A 246 13.98 -21.47 -7.06
C SER A 246 14.61 -22.48 -6.08
N HIS A 247 15.43 -22.04 -5.13
CA HIS A 247 16.11 -22.94 -4.16
C HIS A 247 15.13 -23.65 -3.22
N LYS A 248 13.93 -23.08 -2.98
CA LYS A 248 12.90 -23.79 -2.23
C LYS A 248 12.50 -25.10 -2.89
N ARG A 249 12.26 -25.12 -4.22
CA ARG A 249 11.93 -26.36 -4.95
C ARG A 249 13.05 -27.40 -4.87
N ILE A 250 14.30 -26.95 -4.92
CA ILE A 250 15.47 -27.83 -4.78
C ILE A 250 15.49 -28.44 -3.39
N ALA A 251 15.35 -27.61 -2.35
CA ALA A 251 15.32 -28.07 -0.96
C ALA A 251 14.19 -29.07 -0.70
N ASP A 252 12.96 -28.76 -1.16
CA ASP A 252 11.81 -29.64 -1.02
C ASP A 252 12.02 -30.99 -1.75
N ALA A 253 12.67 -31.00 -2.92
CA ALA A 253 12.98 -32.21 -3.66
C ALA A 253 13.98 -33.11 -2.90
N ILE A 254 15.03 -32.52 -2.30
CA ILE A 254 16.03 -33.25 -1.51
C ILE A 254 15.36 -33.86 -0.27
N THR A 255 14.52 -33.11 0.46
CA THR A 255 13.84 -33.60 1.66
C THR A 255 12.89 -34.76 1.40
N ARG A 256 12.25 -34.80 0.20
CA ARG A 256 11.33 -35.88 -0.20
C ARG A 256 12.06 -37.13 -0.68
N SER A 257 13.35 -37.03 -0.96
CA SER A 257 14.18 -38.13 -1.50
C SER A 257 14.96 -38.90 -0.41
N GLY A 258 14.96 -38.41 0.82
CA GLY A 258 15.55 -39.04 2.02
C GLY A 258 14.51 -39.51 2.98
#